data_b52921e149a64abbe44029f33de1e605
#
_entry.id   b52921e149a64abbe44029f33de1e605
#
_cell.length_a   1.000
_cell.length_b   1.000
_cell.length_c   1.000
_cell.angle_alpha   90.00
_cell.angle_beta   90.00
_cell.angle_gamma   90.00
#
_symmetry.space_group_name_H-M   'P 1'
#
loop_
_entity.id
_entity.type
_entity.pdbx_description
1 polymer ?
#
loop_
_entity_poly.entity_id
_entity_poly.type
_entity_poly.pdbx_seq_one_letter_code
_entity_poly.pdbx_strand_id
1 'polypeptide(L)'
;MSHRKKAVVLLLGIFVTIVLFLFFQALFMPKYMESMKEGALIAEYDKDSLNHEVVFIGDCEVYENFSPVTLWENYGITSFIRGSASQTIWQSYYLLKDTLRKEKPEVVVFNVLSMQYDQAVSEAYNRMTLDGMEWSDVKVEAVKASMTEEESMITYLLPFFRYHSRWSELTKEDFRYLFRKNSISYNGYLMQTGVKPAEVVPEGRPMADYRFSDRCYEYLDGIRQLCREEGITLILIKAPS
;
A
#
# COMPACT_ATOMS: atom_id res chain seq x y z
N MET A 1 -31.73 0.25 -41.55
CA MET A 1 -30.97 1.17 -40.67
C MET A 1 -29.72 1.61 -41.44
N SER A 2 -29.48 2.91 -41.61
CA SER A 2 -28.33 3.40 -42.38
C SER A 2 -27.00 2.98 -41.71
N HIS A 3 -25.92 2.88 -42.50
CA HIS A 3 -24.60 2.51 -41.96
C HIS A 3 -24.19 3.38 -40.78
N ARG A 4 -24.48 4.69 -40.82
CA ARG A 4 -24.25 5.62 -39.70
C ARG A 4 -24.99 5.23 -38.41
N LYS A 5 -26.28 4.82 -38.51
CA LYS A 5 -27.06 4.39 -37.36
C LYS A 5 -26.51 3.08 -36.77
N LYS A 6 -26.08 2.14 -37.62
CA LYS A 6 -25.42 0.90 -37.15
C LYS A 6 -24.09 1.20 -36.40
N ALA A 7 -23.28 2.08 -36.96
CA ALA A 7 -22.01 2.48 -36.29
C ALA A 7 -22.24 3.17 -34.95
N VAL A 8 -23.22 4.07 -34.85
CA VAL A 8 -23.59 4.72 -33.58
C VAL A 8 -24.05 3.72 -32.52
N VAL A 9 -24.91 2.77 -32.91
CA VAL A 9 -25.42 1.72 -32.01
C VAL A 9 -24.27 0.83 -31.54
N LEU A 10 -23.33 0.46 -32.41
CA LEU A 10 -22.15 -0.32 -32.07
C LEU A 10 -21.26 0.42 -31.07
N LEU A 11 -20.93 1.70 -31.36
CA LEU A 11 -20.12 2.53 -30.47
C LEU A 11 -20.77 2.72 -29.09
N LEU A 12 -22.08 2.95 -29.05
CA LEU A 12 -22.82 3.04 -27.80
C LEU A 12 -22.77 1.72 -27.01
N GLY A 13 -22.92 0.58 -27.72
CA GLY A 13 -22.82 -0.74 -27.11
C GLY A 13 -21.42 -0.96 -26.48
N ILE A 14 -20.36 -0.66 -27.22
CA ILE A 14 -18.99 -0.75 -26.73
C ILE A 14 -18.80 0.15 -25.49
N PHE A 15 -19.27 1.39 -25.58
CA PHE A 15 -19.16 2.33 -24.46
C PHE A 15 -19.87 1.80 -23.21
N VAL A 16 -21.12 1.35 -23.34
CA VAL A 16 -21.87 0.77 -22.21
C VAL A 16 -21.13 -0.46 -21.63
N THR A 17 -20.59 -1.33 -22.48
CA THR A 17 -19.83 -2.50 -22.03
C THR A 17 -18.60 -2.09 -21.23
N ILE A 18 -17.85 -1.09 -21.68
CA ILE A 18 -16.67 -0.57 -20.96
C ILE A 18 -17.11 0.01 -19.61
N VAL A 19 -18.15 0.82 -19.56
CA VAL A 19 -18.66 1.41 -18.32
C VAL A 19 -19.09 0.33 -17.33
N LEU A 20 -19.82 -0.67 -17.78
CA LEU A 20 -20.23 -1.80 -16.93
C LEU A 20 -19.03 -2.59 -16.42
N PHE A 21 -18.04 -2.84 -17.29
CA PHE A 21 -16.81 -3.54 -16.89
C PHE A 21 -16.05 -2.77 -15.81
N LEU A 22 -15.85 -1.47 -15.99
CA LEU A 22 -15.19 -0.60 -14.99
C LEU A 22 -15.97 -0.54 -13.67
N PHE A 23 -17.31 -0.49 -13.76
CA PHE A 23 -18.17 -0.54 -12.59
C PHE A 23 -18.01 -1.85 -11.81
N PHE A 24 -18.08 -2.99 -12.49
CA PHE A 24 -17.89 -4.29 -11.84
C PHE A 24 -16.47 -4.47 -11.31
N GLN A 25 -15.45 -4.00 -12.03
CA GLN A 25 -14.07 -4.00 -11.54
C GLN A 25 -13.95 -3.24 -10.23
N ALA A 26 -14.52 -2.04 -10.15
CA ALA A 26 -14.51 -1.24 -8.92
C ALA A 26 -15.34 -1.88 -7.80
N LEU A 27 -16.44 -2.56 -8.11
CA LEU A 27 -17.31 -3.22 -7.14
C LEU A 27 -16.68 -4.47 -6.54
N PHE A 28 -16.06 -5.31 -7.37
CA PHE A 28 -15.48 -6.58 -6.91
C PHE A 28 -14.15 -6.44 -6.22
N MET A 29 -13.42 -5.34 -6.46
CA MET A 29 -12.16 -5.11 -5.77
C MET A 29 -12.37 -5.03 -4.26
N PRO A 30 -11.60 -5.77 -3.43
CA PRO A 30 -11.71 -5.69 -1.98
C PRO A 30 -11.38 -4.27 -1.49
N LYS A 31 -12.32 -3.64 -0.80
CA LYS A 31 -12.14 -2.33 -0.16
C LYS A 31 -11.73 -2.48 1.29
N TYR A 32 -12.18 -3.60 1.87
CA TYR A 32 -11.85 -4.06 3.20
C TYR A 32 -11.49 -5.53 3.12
N MET A 33 -10.42 -5.90 3.71
CA MET A 33 -10.28 -7.24 4.23
C MET A 33 -10.73 -7.14 5.68
N GLU A 34 -11.89 -7.72 6.06
CA GLU A 34 -12.40 -7.64 7.44
C GLU A 34 -11.38 -8.10 8.46
N SER A 35 -10.54 -9.05 8.07
CA SER A 35 -9.38 -9.52 8.83
C SER A 35 -8.10 -8.69 8.62
N MET A 36 -8.06 -7.82 7.60
CA MET A 36 -6.87 -7.04 7.21
C MET A 36 -7.32 -5.70 6.64
N LYS A 37 -7.64 -4.76 7.52
CA LYS A 37 -8.09 -3.39 7.16
C LYS A 37 -7.02 -2.59 6.41
N GLU A 38 -5.79 -3.03 6.48
CA GLU A 38 -4.59 -2.39 5.94
C GLU A 38 -4.61 -2.26 4.40
N GLY A 39 -5.38 -3.09 3.70
CA GLY A 39 -5.47 -3.04 2.24
C GLY A 39 -5.95 -1.70 1.67
N ALA A 40 -6.63 -0.87 2.47
CA ALA A 40 -7.06 0.47 2.07
C ALA A 40 -6.09 1.58 2.50
N LEU A 41 -5.12 1.31 3.40
CA LEU A 41 -4.22 2.33 3.95
C LEU A 41 -3.41 3.03 2.86
N ILE A 42 -2.84 2.26 1.94
CA ILE A 42 -2.02 2.81 0.86
C ILE A 42 -2.84 3.75 -0.04
N ALA A 43 -4.09 3.38 -0.33
CA ALA A 43 -4.98 4.20 -1.16
C ALA A 43 -5.47 5.48 -0.44
N GLU A 44 -5.38 5.57 0.88
CA GLU A 44 -5.76 6.75 1.63
C GLU A 44 -4.79 7.91 1.42
N TYR A 45 -3.52 7.61 1.18
CA TYR A 45 -2.52 8.62 0.87
C TYR A 45 -2.92 9.50 -0.33
N ASP A 46 -3.50 8.90 -1.36
CA ASP A 46 -3.89 9.60 -2.58
C ASP A 46 -5.15 10.47 -2.43
N LYS A 47 -5.81 10.41 -1.28
CA LYS A 47 -6.95 11.27 -0.92
C LYS A 47 -6.52 12.52 -0.16
N ASP A 48 -5.30 12.50 0.36
CA ASP A 48 -4.75 13.63 1.10
C ASP A 48 -4.13 14.65 0.13
N SER A 49 -4.42 15.92 0.35
CA SER A 49 -3.88 17.03 -0.43
C SER A 49 -2.79 17.80 0.30
N LEU A 50 -2.43 17.36 1.50
CA LEU A 50 -1.44 18.03 2.33
C LEU A 50 -0.03 17.53 2.00
N ASN A 51 0.91 18.48 1.99
CA ASN A 51 2.34 18.14 1.98
C ASN A 51 2.77 17.75 3.39
N HIS A 52 3.34 16.55 3.52
CA HIS A 52 3.79 16.03 4.79
C HIS A 52 5.27 16.32 5.02
N GLU A 53 5.60 16.81 6.22
CA GLU A 53 7.00 17.01 6.63
C GLU A 53 7.70 15.67 6.86
N VAL A 54 6.95 14.66 7.38
CA VAL A 54 7.49 13.34 7.71
C VAL A 54 6.63 12.25 7.06
N VAL A 55 7.30 11.32 6.37
CA VAL A 55 6.65 10.10 5.86
C VAL A 55 7.28 8.87 6.50
N PHE A 56 6.43 8.05 7.13
CA PHE A 56 6.83 6.76 7.68
C PHE A 56 6.58 5.67 6.64
N ILE A 57 7.57 4.82 6.41
CA ILE A 57 7.48 3.71 5.44
C ILE A 57 7.97 2.43 6.10
N GLY A 58 7.25 1.33 5.89
CA GLY A 58 7.63 0.02 6.41
C GLY A 58 6.46 -0.95 6.50
N ASP A 59 6.63 -1.99 7.30
CA ASP A 59 5.60 -2.98 7.54
C ASP A 59 4.58 -2.56 8.62
N CYS A 60 3.89 -3.52 9.26
CA CYS A 60 2.86 -3.23 10.25
C CYS A 60 3.36 -2.37 11.43
N GLU A 61 4.61 -2.48 11.83
CA GLU A 61 5.12 -1.70 12.96
C GLU A 61 5.00 -0.18 12.75
N VAL A 62 5.02 0.34 11.50
CA VAL A 62 4.89 1.79 11.30
C VAL A 62 3.50 2.31 11.60
N TYR A 63 2.44 1.57 11.26
CA TYR A 63 1.08 2.02 11.54
C TYR A 63 0.55 1.59 12.90
N GLU A 64 1.30 0.77 13.64
CA GLU A 64 0.98 0.37 15.00
C GLU A 64 1.71 1.21 16.05
N ASN A 65 2.91 1.70 15.75
CA ASN A 65 3.77 2.35 16.74
C ASN A 65 3.87 3.87 16.59
N PHE A 66 3.52 4.44 15.43
CA PHE A 66 3.62 5.89 15.20
C PHE A 66 2.24 6.51 15.03
N SER A 67 2.03 7.67 15.65
CA SER A 67 0.78 8.41 15.59
C SER A 67 0.99 9.78 14.95
N PRO A 68 0.59 9.98 13.70
CA PRO A 68 0.57 11.29 13.06
C PRO A 68 -0.22 12.34 13.86
N VAL A 69 -1.32 11.91 14.49
CA VAL A 69 -2.14 12.78 15.35
C VAL A 69 -1.32 13.32 16.51
N THR A 70 -0.59 12.44 17.22
CA THR A 70 0.26 12.85 18.35
C THR A 70 1.41 13.77 17.92
N LEU A 71 2.00 13.53 16.75
CA LEU A 71 3.04 14.41 16.19
C LEU A 71 2.48 15.80 15.90
N TRP A 72 1.30 15.87 15.31
CA TRP A 72 0.64 17.14 15.04
C TRP A 72 0.24 17.88 16.33
N GLU A 73 -0.44 17.19 17.27
CA GLU A 73 -0.92 17.81 18.51
C GLU A 73 0.21 18.36 19.40
N ASN A 74 1.33 17.65 19.49
CA ASN A 74 2.42 18.02 20.40
C ASN A 74 3.50 18.90 19.76
N TYR A 75 3.69 18.78 18.43
CA TYR A 75 4.85 19.40 17.76
C TYR A 75 4.48 20.19 16.51
N GLY A 76 3.22 20.12 16.04
CA GLY A 76 2.78 20.74 14.80
C GLY A 76 3.35 20.09 13.54
N ILE A 77 3.92 18.88 13.65
CA ILE A 77 4.55 18.15 12.54
C ILE A 77 3.48 17.41 11.75
N THR A 78 3.38 17.72 10.45
CA THR A 78 2.53 16.98 9.52
C THR A 78 3.20 15.68 9.11
N SER A 79 2.46 14.55 9.16
CA SER A 79 3.04 13.27 8.80
C SER A 79 2.00 12.29 8.24
N PHE A 80 2.48 11.33 7.46
CA PHE A 80 1.68 10.24 6.92
C PHE A 80 2.45 8.92 7.01
N ILE A 81 1.69 7.81 7.20
CA ILE A 81 2.24 6.47 7.28
C ILE A 81 1.87 5.70 6.01
N ARG A 82 2.86 5.25 5.27
CA ARG A 82 2.74 4.39 4.09
C ARG A 82 3.25 2.99 4.41
N GLY A 83 2.47 2.26 5.20
CA GLY A 83 2.79 0.92 5.66
C GLY A 83 1.67 -0.08 5.37
N SER A 84 2.02 -1.34 5.24
CA SER A 84 1.10 -2.46 5.12
C SER A 84 1.68 -3.71 5.78
N ALA A 85 0.81 -4.66 6.17
CA ALA A 85 1.28 -5.87 6.80
C ALA A 85 2.22 -6.66 5.88
N SER A 86 3.31 -7.17 6.45
CA SER A 86 4.36 -7.91 5.72
C SER A 86 4.93 -7.17 4.51
N GLN A 87 4.96 -5.84 4.56
CA GLN A 87 5.52 -5.02 3.50
C GLN A 87 7.00 -5.27 3.35
N THR A 88 7.40 -5.67 2.16
CA THR A 88 8.80 -5.94 1.84
C THR A 88 9.57 -4.65 1.59
N ILE A 89 10.92 -4.71 1.67
CA ILE A 89 11.74 -3.53 1.45
C ILE A 89 11.62 -2.99 0.01
N TRP A 90 11.46 -3.84 -1.01
CA TRP A 90 11.25 -3.37 -2.38
C TRP A 90 9.91 -2.68 -2.55
N GLN A 91 8.84 -3.13 -1.88
CA GLN A 91 7.57 -2.42 -1.85
C GLN A 91 7.74 -1.05 -1.18
N SER A 92 8.48 -0.98 -0.07
CA SER A 92 8.82 0.28 0.61
C SER A 92 9.59 1.25 -0.30
N TYR A 93 10.54 0.75 -1.07
CA TYR A 93 11.28 1.54 -2.07
C TYR A 93 10.36 2.12 -3.15
N TYR A 94 9.44 1.32 -3.69
CA TYR A 94 8.51 1.81 -4.71
C TYR A 94 7.44 2.74 -4.12
N LEU A 95 7.02 2.55 -2.87
CA LEU A 95 6.17 3.52 -2.18
C LEU A 95 6.89 4.85 -1.98
N LEU A 96 8.18 4.84 -1.65
CA LEU A 96 8.99 6.06 -1.59
C LEU A 96 9.07 6.74 -2.97
N LYS A 97 9.35 6.01 -4.03
CA LYS A 97 9.33 6.55 -5.42
C LYS A 97 7.97 7.18 -5.75
N ASP A 98 6.87 6.53 -5.36
CA ASP A 98 5.53 7.05 -5.59
C ASP A 98 5.23 8.29 -4.73
N THR A 99 5.71 8.34 -3.49
CA THR A 99 5.68 9.54 -2.64
C THR A 99 6.36 10.72 -3.34
N LEU A 100 7.59 10.51 -3.80
CA LEU A 100 8.41 11.55 -4.42
C LEU A 100 7.86 12.10 -5.76
N ARG A 101 6.92 11.39 -6.37
CA ARG A 101 6.16 11.91 -7.52
C ARG A 101 5.09 12.93 -7.13
N LYS A 102 4.64 12.92 -5.89
CA LYS A 102 3.49 13.69 -5.40
C LYS A 102 3.91 14.80 -4.46
N GLU A 103 4.83 14.51 -3.57
CA GLU A 103 5.34 15.45 -2.58
C GLU A 103 6.80 15.16 -2.24
N LYS A 104 7.42 16.09 -1.52
CA LYS A 104 8.80 15.96 -1.07
C LYS A 104 8.84 16.19 0.44
N PRO A 105 8.82 15.13 1.27
CA PRO A 105 8.95 15.25 2.71
C PRO A 105 10.35 15.73 3.11
N GLU A 106 10.48 16.33 4.27
CA GLU A 106 11.78 16.68 4.84
C GLU A 106 12.48 15.46 5.44
N VAL A 107 11.67 14.55 5.99
CA VAL A 107 12.16 13.34 6.69
C VAL A 107 11.40 12.11 6.21
N VAL A 108 12.14 11.06 5.91
CA VAL A 108 11.62 9.70 5.72
C VAL A 108 12.08 8.83 6.88
N VAL A 109 11.14 8.23 7.59
CA VAL A 109 11.40 7.26 8.66
C VAL A 109 11.10 5.86 8.11
N PHE A 110 12.15 5.06 7.90
CA PHE A 110 12.04 3.71 7.37
C PHE A 110 12.22 2.67 8.48
N ASN A 111 11.21 1.80 8.66
CA ASN A 111 11.32 0.67 9.57
C ASN A 111 12.05 -0.49 8.89
N VAL A 112 13.23 -0.81 9.42
CA VAL A 112 14.10 -1.85 8.87
C VAL A 112 13.59 -3.28 9.06
N LEU A 113 12.48 -3.49 9.80
CA LEU A 113 11.85 -4.80 9.92
C LEU A 113 11.47 -5.38 8.54
N SER A 114 11.12 -4.52 7.60
CA SER A 114 10.84 -4.92 6.20
C SER A 114 11.99 -5.69 5.52
N MET A 115 13.22 -5.60 6.06
CA MET A 115 14.38 -6.34 5.54
C MET A 115 14.38 -7.82 5.92
N GLN A 116 13.53 -8.25 6.86
CA GLN A 116 13.44 -9.67 7.25
C GLN A 116 12.83 -10.56 6.15
N TYR A 117 12.15 -9.96 5.18
CA TYR A 117 11.47 -10.69 4.12
C TYR A 117 12.37 -10.85 2.89
N ASP A 118 12.84 -12.06 2.63
CA ASP A 118 13.65 -12.39 1.43
C ASP A 118 12.81 -12.56 0.18
N GLN A 119 11.51 -12.83 0.36
CA GLN A 119 10.51 -13.00 -0.69
C GLN A 119 9.15 -12.49 -0.23
N ALA A 120 8.24 -12.29 -1.16
CA ALA A 120 6.85 -11.96 -0.83
C ALA A 120 6.21 -13.11 -0.02
N VAL A 121 5.50 -12.75 1.05
CA VAL A 121 4.87 -13.74 1.94
C VAL A 121 3.71 -14.44 1.23
N SER A 122 2.87 -13.67 0.53
CA SER A 122 1.78 -14.20 -0.31
C SER A 122 1.20 -13.11 -1.23
N GLU A 123 0.40 -13.54 -2.23
CA GLU A 123 -0.37 -12.62 -3.09
C GLU A 123 -1.23 -11.65 -2.26
N ALA A 124 -1.85 -12.11 -1.18
CA ALA A 124 -2.71 -11.27 -0.36
C ALA A 124 -1.95 -10.08 0.25
N TYR A 125 -0.75 -10.31 0.79
CA TYR A 125 0.10 -9.25 1.32
C TYR A 125 0.64 -8.34 0.23
N ASN A 126 1.04 -8.88 -0.92
CA ASN A 126 1.43 -8.06 -2.08
C ASN A 126 0.31 -7.08 -2.46
N ARG A 127 -0.92 -7.58 -2.54
CA ARG A 127 -2.08 -6.78 -2.93
C ARG A 127 -2.46 -5.73 -1.91
N MET A 128 -2.20 -5.96 -0.63
CA MET A 128 -2.42 -4.95 0.42
C MET A 128 -1.61 -3.68 0.15
N THR A 129 -0.40 -3.82 -0.33
CA THR A 129 0.43 -2.68 -0.73
C THR A 129 0.07 -2.18 -2.13
N LEU A 130 0.05 -3.09 -3.11
CA LEU A 130 0.07 -2.73 -4.53
C LEU A 130 -1.29 -2.32 -5.08
N ASP A 131 -2.39 -2.95 -4.62
CA ASP A 131 -3.73 -2.60 -5.12
C ASP A 131 -4.13 -1.17 -4.74
N GLY A 132 -3.62 -0.66 -3.61
CA GLY A 132 -3.85 0.71 -3.16
C GLY A 132 -3.07 1.80 -3.91
N MET A 133 -2.00 1.46 -4.62
CA MET A 133 -1.23 2.44 -5.39
C MET A 133 -1.99 2.92 -6.63
N GLU A 134 -1.84 4.20 -6.98
CA GLU A 134 -2.31 4.72 -8.27
C GLU A 134 -1.53 4.12 -9.44
N TRP A 135 -2.23 3.93 -10.59
CA TRP A 135 -1.58 3.42 -11.80
C TRP A 135 -0.53 4.38 -12.33
N SER A 136 0.67 3.87 -12.47
CA SER A 136 1.87 4.58 -12.93
C SER A 136 2.94 3.57 -13.37
N ASP A 137 4.00 4.07 -13.99
CA ASP A 137 5.22 3.30 -14.27
C ASP A 137 5.82 2.73 -12.97
N VAL A 138 5.84 3.51 -11.89
CA VAL A 138 6.30 3.08 -10.57
C VAL A 138 5.48 1.90 -10.04
N LYS A 139 4.14 1.95 -10.16
CA LYS A 139 3.30 0.80 -9.78
C LYS A 139 3.59 -0.44 -10.62
N VAL A 140 3.79 -0.28 -11.93
CA VAL A 140 4.13 -1.41 -12.81
C VAL A 140 5.44 -2.06 -12.39
N GLU A 141 6.47 -1.25 -12.06
CA GLU A 141 7.74 -1.75 -11.53
C GLU A 141 7.56 -2.44 -10.17
N ALA A 142 6.79 -1.84 -9.26
CA ALA A 142 6.49 -2.40 -7.95
C ALA A 142 5.81 -3.77 -8.05
N VAL A 143 4.82 -3.90 -8.93
CA VAL A 143 4.13 -5.18 -9.18
C VAL A 143 5.12 -6.21 -9.72
N LYS A 144 5.92 -5.88 -10.73
CA LYS A 144 6.93 -6.82 -11.29
C LYS A 144 7.95 -7.28 -10.25
N ALA A 145 8.37 -6.39 -9.36
CA ALA A 145 9.33 -6.72 -8.31
C ALA A 145 8.72 -7.57 -7.18
N SER A 146 7.40 -7.55 -7.01
CA SER A 146 6.71 -8.16 -5.86
C SER A 146 5.98 -9.45 -6.20
N MET A 147 5.54 -9.64 -7.46
CA MET A 147 4.79 -10.83 -7.86
C MET A 147 5.55 -12.11 -7.55
N THR A 148 4.83 -13.07 -7.00
CA THR A 148 5.25 -14.47 -6.93
C THR A 148 5.06 -15.16 -8.29
N GLU A 149 5.57 -16.38 -8.43
CA GLU A 149 5.42 -17.17 -9.67
C GLU A 149 3.95 -17.50 -10.01
N GLU A 150 3.08 -17.53 -9.00
CA GLU A 150 1.65 -17.84 -9.15
C GLU A 150 0.82 -16.63 -9.56
N GLU A 151 1.37 -15.41 -9.44
CA GLU A 151 0.67 -14.18 -9.74
C GLU A 151 0.85 -13.77 -11.21
N SER A 152 -0.07 -12.97 -11.72
CA SER A 152 -0.03 -12.49 -13.10
C SER A 152 -0.29 -10.98 -13.16
N MET A 153 0.51 -10.28 -13.96
CA MET A 153 0.35 -8.85 -14.21
C MET A 153 -1.07 -8.48 -14.68
N ILE A 154 -1.73 -9.37 -15.45
CA ILE A 154 -3.08 -9.11 -15.96
C ILE A 154 -4.10 -8.98 -14.81
N THR A 155 -3.92 -9.69 -13.71
CA THR A 155 -4.83 -9.61 -12.57
C THR A 155 -4.62 -8.34 -11.73
N TYR A 156 -3.48 -7.67 -11.87
CA TYR A 156 -3.24 -6.34 -11.32
C TYR A 156 -3.81 -5.24 -12.24
N LEU A 157 -3.64 -5.39 -13.55
CA LEU A 157 -4.22 -4.46 -14.54
C LEU A 157 -5.74 -4.49 -14.54
N LEU A 158 -6.30 -5.69 -14.45
CA LEU A 158 -7.72 -5.96 -14.49
C LEU A 158 -8.13 -6.78 -13.26
N PRO A 159 -8.24 -6.15 -12.07
CA PRO A 159 -8.59 -6.82 -10.82
C PRO A 159 -9.86 -7.67 -10.86
N PHE A 160 -10.76 -7.39 -11.79
CA PHE A 160 -11.95 -8.22 -12.04
C PHE A 160 -11.58 -9.70 -12.24
N PHE A 161 -10.51 -10.00 -12.96
CA PHE A 161 -10.11 -11.40 -13.18
C PHE A 161 -9.66 -12.11 -11.91
N ARG A 162 -9.19 -11.36 -10.93
CA ARG A 162 -8.80 -11.92 -9.61
C ARG A 162 -9.99 -12.03 -8.67
N TYR A 163 -10.88 -11.04 -8.69
CA TYR A 163 -11.91 -10.86 -7.68
C TYR A 163 -13.33 -11.18 -8.14
N HIS A 164 -13.54 -11.64 -9.38
CA HIS A 164 -14.88 -11.90 -9.90
C HIS A 164 -15.69 -12.92 -9.07
N SER A 165 -15.01 -13.85 -8.38
CA SER A 165 -15.67 -14.83 -7.50
C SER A 165 -16.34 -14.21 -6.27
N ARG A 166 -15.96 -12.96 -5.90
CA ARG A 166 -16.56 -12.24 -4.76
C ARG A 166 -18.01 -11.82 -4.96
N TRP A 167 -18.63 -12.14 -6.12
CA TRP A 167 -20.04 -11.79 -6.34
C TRP A 167 -20.97 -12.29 -5.22
N SER A 168 -20.67 -13.43 -4.58
CA SER A 168 -21.42 -14.00 -3.47
C SER A 168 -21.10 -13.38 -2.10
N GLU A 169 -20.03 -12.60 -2.01
CA GLU A 169 -19.53 -11.95 -0.78
C GLU A 169 -19.90 -10.46 -0.74
N LEU A 170 -20.51 -9.93 -1.82
CA LEU A 170 -20.85 -8.52 -1.91
C LEU A 170 -21.87 -8.13 -0.84
N THR A 171 -21.58 -7.04 -0.14
CA THR A 171 -22.39 -6.44 0.89
C THR A 171 -22.92 -5.07 0.46
N LYS A 172 -23.84 -4.50 1.22
CA LYS A 172 -24.29 -3.12 1.00
C LYS A 172 -23.16 -2.10 1.13
N GLU A 173 -22.12 -2.42 1.90
CA GLU A 173 -20.96 -1.54 2.10
C GLU A 173 -20.10 -1.47 0.83
N ASP A 174 -19.97 -2.57 0.06
CA ASP A 174 -19.24 -2.54 -1.21
C ASP A 174 -19.89 -1.55 -2.19
N PHE A 175 -21.23 -1.54 -2.28
CA PHE A 175 -21.97 -0.57 -3.09
C PHE A 175 -21.86 0.85 -2.55
N ARG A 176 -21.96 1.04 -1.24
CA ARG A 176 -21.81 2.36 -0.61
C ARG A 176 -20.44 2.94 -0.86
N TYR A 177 -19.39 2.13 -0.80
CA TYR A 177 -18.00 2.55 -1.00
C TYR A 177 -17.72 3.09 -2.40
N LEU A 178 -18.46 2.63 -3.43
CA LEU A 178 -18.33 3.18 -4.79
C LEU A 178 -18.61 4.70 -4.83
N PHE A 179 -19.53 5.16 -3.98
CA PHE A 179 -19.98 6.56 -3.96
C PHE A 179 -19.43 7.35 -2.77
N ARG A 180 -19.05 6.67 -1.70
CA ARG A 180 -18.58 7.28 -0.46
C ARG A 180 -17.40 6.49 0.08
N LYS A 181 -16.21 6.98 -0.21
CA LYS A 181 -14.96 6.43 0.33
C LYS A 181 -14.79 6.94 1.77
N ASN A 182 -14.97 6.06 2.75
CA ASN A 182 -14.68 6.36 4.14
C ASN A 182 -13.17 6.26 4.37
N SER A 183 -12.62 7.14 5.21
CA SER A 183 -11.29 6.95 5.76
C SER A 183 -11.34 5.86 6.84
N ILE A 184 -10.33 4.99 6.87
CA ILE A 184 -10.19 3.92 7.86
C ILE A 184 -9.06 4.21 8.84
N SER A 185 -8.24 5.21 8.57
CA SER A 185 -7.06 5.54 9.34
C SER A 185 -6.98 7.02 9.71
N TYR A 186 -6.03 7.35 10.56
CA TYR A 186 -5.62 8.71 10.88
C TYR A 186 -4.25 8.96 10.22
N ASN A 187 -4.24 9.38 8.96
CA ASN A 187 -3.02 9.54 8.16
C ASN A 187 -2.16 8.27 8.12
N GLY A 188 -2.79 7.12 7.86
CA GLY A 188 -2.15 5.82 7.82
C GLY A 188 -2.00 5.12 9.18
N TYR A 189 -2.30 5.78 10.30
CA TYR A 189 -2.29 5.17 11.62
C TYR A 189 -3.59 4.39 11.90
N LEU A 190 -3.48 3.13 12.27
CA LEU A 190 -4.60 2.31 12.71
C LEU A 190 -4.69 2.32 14.24
N MET A 191 -5.63 3.12 14.75
CA MET A 191 -5.86 3.15 16.19
C MET A 191 -6.37 1.79 16.68
N GLN A 192 -5.62 1.17 17.58
CA GLN A 192 -6.02 -0.04 18.29
C GLN A 192 -6.36 0.32 19.73
N THR A 193 -7.39 -0.33 20.27
CA THR A 193 -7.82 -0.15 21.66
C THR A 193 -7.70 -1.46 22.41
N GLY A 194 -7.33 -1.36 23.67
CA GLY A 194 -7.18 -2.50 24.57
C GLY A 194 -5.75 -2.64 25.09
N VAL A 195 -5.61 -3.39 26.17
CA VAL A 195 -4.31 -3.75 26.74
C VAL A 195 -4.17 -5.27 26.63
N LYS A 196 -3.15 -5.70 25.90
CA LYS A 196 -2.74 -7.11 25.91
C LYS A 196 -1.45 -7.19 26.73
N PRO A 197 -1.43 -7.94 27.84
CA PRO A 197 -0.20 -8.14 28.59
C PRO A 197 0.87 -8.71 27.68
N ALA A 198 2.09 -8.16 27.72
CA ALA A 198 3.21 -8.73 27.03
C ALA A 198 3.45 -10.16 27.57
N GLU A 199 3.49 -11.14 26.69
CA GLU A 199 4.02 -12.44 27.04
C GLU A 199 5.53 -12.26 27.30
N VAL A 200 6.07 -13.01 28.26
CA VAL A 200 7.52 -12.98 28.53
C VAL A 200 8.21 -13.41 27.24
N VAL A 201 8.81 -12.44 26.55
CA VAL A 201 9.61 -12.74 25.36
C VAL A 201 10.87 -13.45 25.84
N PRO A 202 11.13 -14.67 25.37
CA PRO A 202 12.39 -15.35 25.69
C PRO A 202 13.56 -14.43 25.29
N GLU A 203 14.59 -14.31 26.14
CA GLU A 203 15.78 -13.53 25.82
C GLU A 203 16.28 -13.94 24.42
N GLY A 204 16.28 -12.96 23.50
CA GLY A 204 16.75 -13.17 22.13
C GLY A 204 18.20 -13.65 22.15
N ARG A 205 18.50 -14.75 21.48
CA ARG A 205 19.88 -15.20 21.30
C ARG A 205 20.51 -14.39 20.19
N PRO A 206 21.72 -13.81 20.41
CA PRO A 206 22.45 -13.17 19.33
C PRO A 206 22.69 -14.18 18.21
N MET A 207 22.30 -13.83 16.99
CA MET A 207 22.62 -14.61 15.80
C MET A 207 23.95 -14.08 15.25
N ALA A 208 25.04 -14.78 15.54
CA ALA A 208 26.40 -14.29 15.30
C ALA A 208 26.70 -13.98 13.81
N ASP A 209 26.05 -14.69 12.89
CA ASP A 209 26.33 -14.59 11.45
C ASP A 209 25.08 -14.28 10.63
N TYR A 210 24.07 -13.63 11.23
CA TYR A 210 22.87 -13.26 10.49
C TYR A 210 23.15 -12.16 9.47
N ARG A 211 22.80 -12.42 8.23
CA ARG A 211 22.87 -11.46 7.13
C ARG A 211 21.55 -11.46 6.37
N PHE A 212 21.05 -10.28 6.08
CA PHE A 212 19.93 -10.13 5.15
C PHE A 212 20.36 -10.51 3.74
N SER A 213 19.40 -10.78 2.85
CA SER A 213 19.70 -11.08 1.45
C SER A 213 20.34 -9.86 0.75
N ASP A 214 21.14 -10.13 -0.28
CA ASP A 214 21.78 -9.07 -1.06
C ASP A 214 20.73 -8.15 -1.69
N ARG A 215 19.59 -8.71 -2.09
CA ARG A 215 18.42 -7.97 -2.56
C ARG A 215 17.96 -6.94 -1.55
N CYS A 216 17.89 -7.29 -0.26
CA CYS A 216 17.49 -6.33 0.78
C CYS A 216 18.46 -5.17 0.89
N TYR A 217 19.75 -5.42 0.79
CA TYR A 217 20.77 -4.36 0.81
C TYR A 217 20.71 -3.48 -0.42
N GLU A 218 20.49 -4.04 -1.62
CA GLU A 218 20.31 -3.28 -2.86
C GLU A 218 19.14 -2.29 -2.76
N TYR A 219 18.00 -2.73 -2.24
CA TYR A 219 16.85 -1.85 -2.04
C TYR A 219 17.03 -0.84 -0.91
N LEU A 220 17.76 -1.20 0.15
CA LEU A 220 18.12 -0.24 1.21
C LEU A 220 19.04 0.87 0.66
N ASP A 221 20.03 0.50 -0.15
CA ASP A 221 20.88 1.47 -0.83
C ASP A 221 20.07 2.34 -1.81
N GLY A 222 19.10 1.75 -2.51
CA GLY A 222 18.16 2.49 -3.35
C GLY A 222 17.35 3.53 -2.57
N ILE A 223 16.79 3.17 -1.41
CA ILE A 223 16.07 4.11 -0.52
C ILE A 223 17.02 5.23 -0.07
N ARG A 224 18.22 4.88 0.37
CA ARG A 224 19.24 5.85 0.80
C ARG A 224 19.64 6.81 -0.31
N GLN A 225 19.81 6.29 -1.53
CA GLN A 225 20.15 7.08 -2.69
C GLN A 225 19.04 8.06 -3.06
N LEU A 226 17.79 7.62 -3.12
CA LEU A 226 16.63 8.48 -3.38
C LEU A 226 16.55 9.63 -2.38
N CYS A 227 16.65 9.33 -1.08
CA CYS A 227 16.62 10.35 -0.05
C CYS A 227 17.78 11.36 -0.20
N ARG A 228 18.99 10.88 -0.51
CA ARG A 228 20.16 11.74 -0.70
C ARG A 228 20.02 12.65 -1.93
N GLU A 229 19.53 12.12 -3.05
CA GLU A 229 19.35 12.88 -4.29
C GLU A 229 18.31 13.99 -4.12
N GLU A 230 17.27 13.71 -3.34
CA GLU A 230 16.22 14.67 -3.04
C GLU A 230 16.54 15.56 -1.83
N GLY A 231 17.66 15.35 -1.13
CA GLY A 231 18.02 16.14 0.04
C GLY A 231 17.13 15.88 1.27
N ILE A 232 16.58 14.67 1.36
CA ILE A 232 15.68 14.21 2.42
C ILE A 232 16.49 13.54 3.53
N THR A 233 16.17 13.83 4.77
CA THR A 233 16.75 13.13 5.91
C THR A 233 16.15 11.73 6.04
N LEU A 234 16.98 10.69 5.93
CA LEU A 234 16.55 9.30 6.16
C LEU A 234 16.87 8.86 7.59
N ILE A 235 15.87 8.42 8.31
CA ILE A 235 15.99 7.82 9.65
C ILE A 235 15.65 6.32 9.53
N LEU A 236 16.59 5.48 9.92
CA LEU A 236 16.38 4.02 10.00
C LEU A 236 16.00 3.66 11.42
N ILE A 237 14.90 2.94 11.59
CA ILE A 237 14.41 2.51 12.91
C ILE A 237 14.05 1.03 12.90
N LYS A 238 14.06 0.42 14.08
CA LYS A 238 13.33 -0.78 14.43
C LYS A 238 12.40 -0.39 15.57
N ALA A 239 11.10 -0.41 15.32
CA ALA A 239 10.12 -0.13 16.35
C ALA A 239 10.09 -1.24 17.40
N PRO A 240 9.69 -0.97 18.64
CA PRO A 240 9.44 -2.00 19.65
C PRO A 240 8.30 -2.92 19.18
N SER A 241 8.47 -4.22 19.30
CA SER A 241 7.47 -5.24 18.96
C SER A 241 6.94 -5.92 20.21
#